data_3902f678fcc0ad9270b22562e79696af
#
_entry.id   3902f678fcc0ad9270b22562e79696af
#
_cell.length_a   1.000
_cell.length_b   1.000
_cell.length_c   1.000
_cell.angle_alpha   90.00
_cell.angle_beta   90.00
_cell.angle_gamma   90.00
#
_symmetry.space_group_name_H-M   'P 1'
#
loop_
_entity.id
_entity.type
_entity.pdbx_description
1 polymer ?
#
loop_
_entity_poly.entity_id
_entity_poly.type
_entity_poly.pdbx_seq_one_letter_code
_entity_poly.pdbx_strand_id
1 'polypeptide(L)'
;HLAHSYYDEFGLPTCSLRPFNVYGPGQIGGGAIRAFIETILADDDLVIHGDGSQIRAWCYVDDLVDALLLVLERPEAVGEVYNIGNPRSVVTVFDLAMRIRRLMGSDADVTFRPLHYTDVEMRIPNIDKARRELRWEPLIDLDEGLAKTIAWYRERQPAPA
;
A
#
# COMPACT_ATOMS: atom_id res chain seq x y z
N HIS A 1 -4.24 7.36 -19.54
CA HIS A 1 -4.39 7.79 -20.95
C HIS A 1 -5.55 8.79 -21.10
N LEU A 2 -6.80 8.48 -20.69
CA LEU A 2 -7.95 9.36 -20.92
C LEU A 2 -7.73 10.77 -20.36
N ALA A 3 -7.28 10.91 -19.11
CA ALA A 3 -7.01 12.21 -18.49
C ALA A 3 -5.98 13.04 -19.31
N HIS A 4 -4.92 12.41 -19.78
CA HIS A 4 -3.91 13.05 -20.62
C HIS A 4 -4.48 13.48 -21.98
N SER A 5 -5.29 12.65 -22.63
CA SER A 5 -5.97 13.03 -23.88
C SER A 5 -6.90 14.24 -23.69
N TYR A 6 -7.59 14.34 -22.56
CA TYR A 6 -8.42 15.52 -22.27
C TYR A 6 -7.59 16.78 -22.01
N TYR A 7 -6.42 16.64 -21.44
CA TYR A 7 -5.47 17.76 -21.31
C TYR A 7 -4.99 18.23 -22.67
N ASP A 8 -4.54 17.28 -23.54
CA ASP A 8 -3.99 17.62 -24.85
C ASP A 8 -5.03 18.24 -25.78
N GLU A 9 -6.28 17.74 -25.75
CA GLU A 9 -7.31 18.12 -26.72
C GLU A 9 -8.16 19.32 -26.26
N PHE A 10 -8.42 19.41 -24.96
CA PHE A 10 -9.33 20.41 -24.38
C PHE A 10 -8.68 21.36 -23.38
N GLY A 11 -7.39 21.21 -23.11
CA GLY A 11 -6.68 22.03 -22.11
C GLY A 11 -7.17 21.81 -20.67
N LEU A 12 -7.87 20.66 -20.40
CA LEU A 12 -8.36 20.36 -19.07
C LEU A 12 -7.18 20.10 -18.11
N PRO A 13 -7.00 20.88 -17.03
CA PRO A 13 -5.86 20.70 -16.15
C PRO A 13 -5.99 19.40 -15.34
N THR A 14 -5.34 18.35 -15.80
CA THR A 14 -5.36 17.01 -15.19
C THR A 14 -3.95 16.59 -14.79
N CYS A 15 -3.87 15.77 -13.73
CA CYS A 15 -2.67 15.04 -13.35
C CYS A 15 -3.05 13.59 -13.04
N SER A 16 -2.16 12.64 -13.33
CA SER A 16 -2.40 11.22 -13.03
C SER A 16 -1.42 10.73 -11.97
N LEU A 17 -1.93 10.20 -10.87
CA LEU A 17 -1.12 9.48 -9.89
C LEU A 17 -1.32 7.97 -10.07
N ARG A 18 -0.22 7.21 -9.98
CA ARG A 18 -0.18 5.75 -10.00
C ARG A 18 0.26 5.23 -8.63
N PRO A 19 -0.67 4.93 -7.73
CA PRO A 19 -0.33 4.43 -6.40
C PRO A 19 0.16 2.98 -6.45
N PHE A 20 1.17 2.67 -5.62
CA PHE A 20 1.75 1.33 -5.47
C PHE A 20 1.48 0.78 -4.07
N ASN A 21 0.67 -0.30 -4.00
CA ASN A 21 0.36 -1.06 -2.78
C ASN A 21 0.11 -0.16 -1.56
N VAL A 22 -0.83 0.77 -1.71
CA VAL A 22 -1.21 1.67 -0.62
C VAL A 22 -2.00 0.90 0.42
N TYR A 23 -1.70 1.16 1.69
CA TYR A 23 -2.36 0.54 2.83
C TYR A 23 -2.56 1.56 3.96
N GLY A 24 -3.45 1.24 4.88
CA GLY A 24 -3.69 2.10 6.05
C GLY A 24 -5.04 1.85 6.70
N PRO A 25 -5.37 2.66 7.71
CA PRO A 25 -6.68 2.68 8.33
C PRO A 25 -7.83 2.81 7.34
N GLY A 26 -8.91 2.04 7.54
CA GLY A 26 -10.11 2.15 6.73
C GLY A 26 -10.00 1.61 5.30
N GLN A 27 -8.96 0.83 4.98
CA GLN A 27 -8.81 0.23 3.65
C GLN A 27 -10.06 -0.57 3.27
N ILE A 28 -10.65 -0.24 2.11
CA ILE A 28 -11.79 -0.94 1.53
C ILE A 28 -11.28 -1.95 0.49
N GLY A 29 -11.95 -3.09 0.37
CA GLY A 29 -11.59 -4.14 -0.58
C GLY A 29 -10.49 -5.06 -0.07
N GLY A 30 -9.88 -5.82 -0.98
CA GLY A 30 -8.82 -6.79 -0.65
C GLY A 30 -7.46 -6.14 -0.44
N GLY A 31 -6.55 -6.89 0.17
CA GLY A 31 -5.15 -6.50 0.38
C GLY A 31 -4.51 -7.36 1.46
N ALA A 32 -3.26 -7.75 1.26
CA ALA A 32 -2.57 -8.67 2.15
C ALA A 32 -2.47 -8.15 3.59
N ILE A 33 -2.15 -6.86 3.79
CA ILE A 33 -2.04 -6.25 5.12
C ILE A 33 -3.36 -6.35 5.87
N ARG A 34 -4.45 -5.90 5.24
CA ARG A 34 -5.78 -5.99 5.82
C ARG A 34 -6.17 -7.45 6.14
N ALA A 35 -6.00 -8.35 5.16
CA ALA A 35 -6.34 -9.75 5.34
C ALA A 35 -5.59 -10.39 6.52
N PHE A 36 -4.28 -10.18 6.63
CA PHE A 36 -3.49 -10.72 7.72
C PHE A 36 -3.90 -10.15 9.09
N ILE A 37 -4.19 -8.85 9.16
CA ILE A 37 -4.67 -8.23 10.41
C ILE A 37 -6.03 -8.81 10.80
N GLU A 38 -7.01 -8.85 9.89
CA GLU A 38 -8.35 -9.36 10.15
C GLU A 38 -8.33 -10.85 10.54
N THR A 39 -7.49 -11.66 9.88
CA THR A 39 -7.30 -13.08 10.21
C THR A 39 -6.77 -13.26 11.64
N ILE A 40 -5.71 -12.54 12.02
CA ILE A 40 -5.18 -12.62 13.40
C ILE A 40 -6.19 -12.12 14.42
N LEU A 41 -6.95 -11.08 14.11
CA LEU A 41 -7.99 -10.57 15.00
C LEU A 41 -9.14 -11.57 15.17
N ALA A 42 -9.39 -12.45 14.20
CA ALA A 42 -10.36 -13.54 14.28
C ALA A 42 -9.82 -14.79 15.00
N ASP A 43 -8.56 -14.75 15.49
CA ASP A 43 -7.86 -15.88 16.10
C ASP A 43 -7.69 -17.08 15.14
N ASP A 44 -7.55 -16.77 13.84
CA ASP A 44 -7.36 -17.73 12.76
C ASP A 44 -5.88 -17.78 12.31
N ASP A 45 -5.51 -18.86 11.60
CA ASP A 45 -4.19 -19.05 11.02
C ASP A 45 -3.98 -18.21 9.75
N LEU A 46 -2.78 -17.66 9.60
CA LEU A 46 -2.39 -16.90 8.43
C LEU A 46 -2.31 -17.78 7.18
N VAL A 47 -2.97 -17.36 6.11
CA VAL A 47 -2.93 -18.04 4.81
C VAL A 47 -2.16 -17.21 3.81
N ILE A 48 -1.05 -17.76 3.30
CA ILE A 48 -0.25 -17.17 2.23
C ILE A 48 -0.55 -17.88 0.92
N HIS A 49 -0.90 -17.10 -0.11
CA HIS A 49 -1.11 -17.63 -1.46
C HIS A 49 0.21 -17.68 -2.23
N GLY A 50 0.53 -18.85 -2.80
CA GLY A 50 1.85 -19.16 -3.35
C GLY A 50 2.85 -19.54 -2.25
N ASP A 51 4.12 -19.29 -2.50
CA ASP A 51 5.23 -19.52 -1.56
C ASP A 51 5.57 -18.29 -0.70
N GLY A 52 4.90 -17.16 -0.93
CA GLY A 52 5.13 -15.90 -0.23
C GLY A 52 6.37 -15.14 -0.68
N SER A 53 7.06 -15.58 -1.73
CA SER A 53 8.28 -14.94 -2.28
C SER A 53 8.01 -13.64 -3.03
N GLN A 54 6.75 -13.35 -3.38
CA GLN A 54 6.38 -12.14 -4.11
C GLN A 54 6.82 -10.89 -3.37
N ILE A 55 7.56 -10.02 -4.05
CA ILE A 55 8.14 -8.79 -3.48
C ILE A 55 7.23 -7.60 -3.77
N ARG A 56 6.89 -6.84 -2.73
CA ARG A 56 6.06 -5.63 -2.82
C ARG A 56 6.69 -4.48 -2.06
N ALA A 57 6.57 -3.29 -2.62
CA ALA A 57 6.82 -2.03 -1.94
C ALA A 57 5.49 -1.50 -1.38
N TRP A 58 5.46 -1.17 -0.10
CA TRP A 58 4.25 -0.78 0.61
C TRP A 58 4.27 0.71 0.93
N CYS A 59 3.21 1.42 0.60
CA CYS A 59 3.09 2.87 0.83
C CYS A 59 1.96 3.15 1.82
N TYR A 60 2.27 3.86 2.90
CA TYR A 60 1.23 4.24 3.86
C TYR A 60 0.31 5.31 3.26
N VAL A 61 -0.96 5.30 3.66
CA VAL A 61 -2.00 6.13 3.05
C VAL A 61 -1.74 7.63 3.18
N ASP A 62 -1.17 8.09 4.30
CA ASP A 62 -0.87 9.51 4.48
C ASP A 62 0.16 10.01 3.46
N ASP A 63 1.19 9.21 3.14
CA ASP A 63 2.15 9.55 2.08
C ASP A 63 1.46 9.73 0.71
N LEU A 64 0.43 8.92 0.40
CA LEU A 64 -0.36 9.11 -0.82
C LEU A 64 -1.19 10.39 -0.75
N VAL A 65 -1.80 10.68 0.41
CA VAL A 65 -2.60 11.90 0.60
C VAL A 65 -1.72 13.14 0.42
N ASP A 66 -0.51 13.15 0.97
CA ASP A 66 0.44 14.24 0.78
C ASP A 66 0.79 14.45 -0.71
N ALA A 67 1.00 13.37 -1.47
CA ALA A 67 1.21 13.45 -2.92
C ALA A 67 -0.01 14.03 -3.65
N LEU A 68 -1.23 13.64 -3.25
CA LEU A 68 -2.47 14.17 -3.83
C LEU A 68 -2.62 15.68 -3.57
N LEU A 69 -2.33 16.13 -2.36
CA LEU A 69 -2.38 17.56 -2.02
C LEU A 69 -1.33 18.35 -2.81
N LEU A 70 -0.11 17.84 -2.91
CA LEU A 70 0.95 18.48 -3.67
C LEU A 70 0.59 18.70 -5.15
N VAL A 71 0.00 17.70 -5.83
CA VAL A 71 -0.35 17.87 -7.26
C VAL A 71 -1.51 18.84 -7.47
N LEU A 72 -2.37 19.05 -6.47
CA LEU A 72 -3.44 20.06 -6.53
C LEU A 72 -2.89 21.49 -6.38
N GLU A 73 -1.77 21.67 -5.68
CA GLU A 73 -1.16 22.96 -5.40
C GLU A 73 -0.11 23.36 -6.44
N ARG A 74 0.33 22.44 -7.31
CA ARG A 74 1.44 22.65 -8.23
C ARG A 74 1.00 22.72 -9.69
N PRO A 75 1.00 23.90 -10.31
CA PRO A 75 0.67 24.06 -11.74
C PRO A 75 1.55 23.22 -12.66
N GLU A 76 2.81 22.98 -12.29
CA GLU A 76 3.75 22.13 -13.03
C GLU A 76 3.38 20.65 -13.06
N ALA A 77 2.45 20.22 -12.21
CA ALA A 77 1.93 18.85 -12.24
C ALA A 77 0.85 18.62 -13.31
N VAL A 78 0.35 19.69 -13.92
CA VAL A 78 -0.71 19.60 -14.94
C VAL A 78 -0.15 18.92 -16.20
N GLY A 79 -0.90 17.95 -16.72
CA GLY A 79 -0.50 17.14 -17.87
C GLY A 79 0.38 15.94 -17.49
N GLU A 80 0.88 15.88 -16.26
CA GLU A 80 1.91 14.93 -15.85
C GLU A 80 1.37 13.65 -15.22
N VAL A 81 2.26 12.63 -15.13
CA VAL A 81 1.97 11.33 -14.53
C VAL A 81 3.07 10.98 -13.52
N TYR A 82 2.69 10.64 -12.29
CA TYR A 82 3.63 10.28 -11.23
C TYR A 82 3.34 8.90 -10.64
N ASN A 83 4.39 8.10 -10.43
CA ASN A 83 4.30 6.92 -9.58
C ASN A 83 4.44 7.36 -8.12
N ILE A 84 3.52 6.90 -7.28
CA ILE A 84 3.50 7.20 -5.83
C ILE A 84 3.59 5.88 -5.06
N GLY A 85 4.61 5.75 -4.23
CA GLY A 85 4.87 4.55 -3.46
C GLY A 85 6.15 4.66 -2.64
N ASN A 86 6.43 3.69 -1.77
CA ASN A 86 7.62 3.73 -0.92
C ASN A 86 8.65 2.65 -1.34
N PRO A 87 9.68 2.99 -2.14
CA PRO A 87 10.70 2.04 -2.56
C PRO A 87 11.64 1.57 -1.44
N ARG A 88 11.52 2.11 -0.23
CA ARG A 88 12.28 1.68 0.95
C ARG A 88 11.53 0.63 1.77
N SER A 89 10.21 0.59 1.68
CA SER A 89 9.35 -0.36 2.40
C SER A 89 9.08 -1.61 1.55
N VAL A 90 10.17 -2.32 1.20
CA VAL A 90 10.15 -3.49 0.30
C VAL A 90 10.34 -4.76 1.11
N VAL A 91 9.36 -5.65 1.03
CA VAL A 91 9.41 -6.96 1.70
C VAL A 91 8.73 -8.02 0.84
N THR A 92 9.02 -9.30 1.12
CA THR A 92 8.23 -10.41 0.60
C THR A 92 6.85 -10.46 1.28
N VAL A 93 5.89 -11.13 0.66
CA VAL A 93 4.57 -11.36 1.29
C VAL A 93 4.72 -12.19 2.56
N PHE A 94 5.66 -13.14 2.58
CA PHE A 94 5.98 -13.91 3.78
C PHE A 94 6.53 -13.02 4.90
N ASP A 95 7.53 -12.18 4.63
CA ASP A 95 8.08 -11.25 5.62
C ASP A 95 7.01 -10.29 6.17
N LEU A 96 6.12 -9.82 5.30
CA LEU A 96 4.99 -8.97 5.70
C LEU A 96 4.10 -9.69 6.72
N ALA A 97 3.71 -10.94 6.43
CA ALA A 97 2.89 -11.75 7.34
C ALA A 97 3.57 -11.92 8.70
N MET A 98 4.88 -12.24 8.71
CA MET A 98 5.65 -12.41 9.93
C MET A 98 5.81 -11.10 10.73
N ARG A 99 5.94 -9.97 10.05
CA ARG A 99 5.98 -8.64 10.71
C ARG A 99 4.65 -8.31 11.39
N ILE A 100 3.52 -8.52 10.70
CA ILE A 100 2.18 -8.27 11.25
C ILE A 100 1.94 -9.20 12.44
N ARG A 101 2.23 -10.52 12.30
CA ARG A 101 2.13 -11.49 13.39
C ARG A 101 2.90 -11.03 14.63
N ARG A 102 4.15 -10.61 14.45
CA ARG A 102 5.00 -10.10 15.54
C ARG A 102 4.44 -8.83 16.18
N LEU A 103 4.04 -7.84 15.37
CA LEU A 103 3.49 -6.57 15.86
C LEU A 103 2.15 -6.76 16.62
N MET A 104 1.41 -7.79 16.25
CA MET A 104 0.16 -8.14 16.93
C MET A 104 0.36 -9.02 18.17
N GLY A 105 1.57 -9.57 18.38
CA GLY A 105 1.87 -10.50 19.46
C GLY A 105 1.12 -11.82 19.34
N SER A 106 0.88 -12.27 18.09
CA SER A 106 0.10 -13.47 17.78
C SER A 106 1.00 -14.70 17.59
N ASP A 107 0.49 -15.86 18.02
CA ASP A 107 1.09 -17.17 17.76
C ASP A 107 0.43 -17.94 16.61
N ALA A 108 -0.43 -17.26 15.81
CA ALA A 108 -1.11 -17.86 14.66
C ALA A 108 -0.15 -18.62 13.76
N ASP A 109 -0.52 -19.82 13.33
CA ASP A 109 0.28 -20.59 12.39
C ASP A 109 0.23 -20.00 10.98
N VAL A 110 1.23 -20.34 10.16
CA VAL A 110 1.30 -19.87 8.76
C VAL A 110 1.13 -21.05 7.83
N THR A 111 0.12 -21.01 7.00
CA THR A 111 -0.19 -22.02 6.01
C THR A 111 -0.06 -21.46 4.59
N PHE A 112 0.23 -22.33 3.62
CA PHE A 112 0.40 -21.94 2.22
C PHE A 112 -0.69 -22.59 1.36
N ARG A 113 -1.27 -21.78 0.47
CA ARG A 113 -2.25 -22.27 -0.53
C ARG A 113 -1.74 -22.00 -1.94
N PRO A 114 -1.93 -22.92 -2.89
CA PRO A 114 -1.53 -22.70 -4.28
C PRO A 114 -2.15 -21.43 -4.85
N LEU A 115 -1.37 -20.71 -5.65
CA LEU A 115 -1.89 -19.66 -6.53
C LEU A 115 -2.46 -20.29 -7.79
N HIS A 116 -3.67 -19.92 -8.17
CA HIS A 116 -4.34 -20.39 -9.40
C HIS A 116 -4.23 -19.39 -10.56
N TYR A 117 -3.41 -18.35 -10.40
CA TYR A 117 -3.15 -17.33 -11.42
C TYR A 117 -1.68 -16.91 -11.36
N THR A 118 -1.19 -16.32 -12.44
CA THR A 118 0.16 -15.73 -12.47
C THR A 118 0.14 -14.39 -11.76
N ASP A 119 0.87 -14.26 -10.66
CA ASP A 119 1.06 -13.00 -9.96
C ASP A 119 2.38 -12.34 -10.40
N VAL A 120 2.50 -11.05 -10.19
CA VAL A 120 3.73 -10.29 -10.43
C VAL A 120 4.75 -10.64 -9.35
N GLU A 121 5.92 -11.13 -9.75
CA GLU A 121 6.97 -11.51 -8.79
C GLU A 121 7.49 -10.31 -8.00
N MET A 122 7.71 -9.18 -8.67
CA MET A 122 8.26 -7.97 -8.05
C MET A 122 7.49 -6.72 -8.49
N ARG A 123 7.08 -5.90 -7.52
CA ARG A 123 6.42 -4.61 -7.76
C ARG A 123 7.01 -3.54 -6.85
N ILE A 124 8.00 -2.80 -7.39
CA ILE A 124 8.69 -1.70 -6.71
C ILE A 124 8.55 -0.44 -7.59
N PRO A 125 8.06 0.69 -7.06
CA PRO A 125 7.94 1.92 -7.84
C PRO A 125 9.28 2.62 -8.02
N ASN A 126 9.52 3.17 -9.20
CA ASN A 126 10.46 4.27 -9.35
C ASN A 126 9.70 5.59 -9.13
N ILE A 127 10.11 6.35 -8.12
CA ILE A 127 9.51 7.63 -7.71
C ILE A 127 10.40 8.84 -8.02
N ASP A 128 11.48 8.68 -8.77
CA ASP A 128 12.46 9.75 -9.02
C ASP A 128 11.82 10.99 -9.66
N LYS A 129 10.80 10.81 -10.50
CA LYS A 129 10.06 11.92 -11.08
C LYS A 129 9.29 12.70 -10.00
N ALA A 130 8.55 12.01 -9.14
CA ALA A 130 7.81 12.65 -8.05
C ALA A 130 8.76 13.38 -7.09
N ARG A 131 9.90 12.74 -6.76
CA ARG A 131 10.94 13.35 -5.93
C ARG A 131 11.51 14.62 -6.53
N ARG A 132 11.85 14.60 -7.82
CA ARG A 132 12.48 15.73 -8.51
C ARG A 132 11.51 16.90 -8.75
N GLU A 133 10.30 16.61 -9.19
CA GLU A 133 9.34 17.61 -9.68
C GLU A 133 8.37 18.07 -8.59
N LEU A 134 7.85 17.13 -7.79
CA LEU A 134 6.96 17.45 -6.68
C LEU A 134 7.70 17.70 -5.36
N ARG A 135 8.99 17.37 -5.27
CA ARG A 135 9.76 17.30 -4.00
C ARG A 135 9.06 16.43 -2.96
N TRP A 136 8.41 15.38 -3.46
CA TRP A 136 7.68 14.42 -2.64
C TRP A 136 8.53 13.19 -2.35
N GLU A 137 8.53 12.77 -1.10
CA GLU A 137 9.07 11.50 -0.65
C GLU A 137 8.14 10.86 0.38
N PRO A 138 8.03 9.51 0.41
CA PRO A 138 7.31 8.83 1.47
C PRO A 138 8.07 8.99 2.79
N LEU A 139 7.36 9.32 3.86
CA LEU A 139 7.94 9.58 5.19
C LEU A 139 7.72 8.43 6.17
N ILE A 140 6.61 7.71 6.02
CA ILE A 140 6.21 6.66 6.95
C ILE A 140 6.87 5.33 6.55
N ASP A 141 7.62 4.73 7.47
CA ASP A 141 8.19 3.40 7.25
C ASP A 141 7.12 2.29 7.45
N LEU A 142 7.48 1.06 7.02
CA LEU A 142 6.51 -0.04 7.04
C LEU A 142 6.05 -0.40 8.45
N ASP A 143 6.96 -0.49 9.42
CA ASP A 143 6.62 -0.93 10.78
C ASP A 143 5.77 0.14 11.50
N GLU A 144 6.06 1.42 11.31
CA GLU A 144 5.25 2.53 11.82
C GLU A 144 3.84 2.51 11.22
N GLY A 145 3.72 2.43 9.90
CA GLY A 145 2.44 2.39 9.20
C GLY A 145 1.61 1.15 9.57
N LEU A 146 2.27 -0.02 9.74
CA LEU A 146 1.61 -1.24 10.21
C LEU A 146 1.07 -1.07 11.63
N ALA A 147 1.85 -0.48 12.56
CA ALA A 147 1.42 -0.24 13.93
C ALA A 147 0.16 0.67 13.98
N LYS A 148 0.16 1.77 13.22
CA LYS A 148 -1.01 2.65 13.10
C LYS A 148 -2.23 1.93 12.52
N THR A 149 -2.03 1.11 11.49
CA THR A 149 -3.09 0.34 10.85
C THR A 149 -3.68 -0.70 11.81
N ILE A 150 -2.82 -1.47 12.49
CA ILE A 150 -3.24 -2.49 13.48
C ILE A 150 -4.03 -1.84 14.62
N ALA A 151 -3.56 -0.70 15.17
CA ALA A 151 -4.27 0.02 16.22
C ALA A 151 -5.69 0.38 15.80
N TRP A 152 -5.84 0.92 14.56
CA TRP A 152 -7.15 1.28 14.02
C TRP A 152 -8.11 0.09 13.89
N TYR A 153 -7.62 -1.09 13.43
CA TYR A 153 -8.44 -2.29 13.33
C TYR A 153 -8.82 -2.84 14.71
N ARG A 154 -7.91 -2.82 15.70
CA ARG A 154 -8.19 -3.24 17.07
C ARG A 154 -9.29 -2.41 17.76
N GLU A 155 -9.27 -1.09 17.57
CA GLU A 155 -10.28 -0.19 18.15
C GLU A 155 -11.69 -0.43 17.59
N ARG A 156 -11.81 -1.06 16.41
CA ARG A 156 -13.07 -1.28 15.71
C ARG A 156 -13.58 -2.72 15.76
N GLN A 157 -12.84 -3.59 16.41
CA GLN A 157 -13.41 -4.89 16.72
C GLN A 157 -14.59 -4.71 17.71
N PRO A 158 -15.74 -5.38 17.47
CA PRO A 158 -16.75 -5.48 18.51
C PRO A 158 -16.12 -6.13 19.75
N ALA A 159 -16.44 -5.60 20.92
CA ALA A 159 -16.00 -6.22 22.19
C ALA A 159 -16.36 -7.72 22.17
N PRO A 160 -15.47 -8.61 22.66
CA PRO A 160 -15.81 -10.01 22.79
C PRO A 160 -17.09 -10.16 23.61
N ALA A 161 -18.02 -10.95 23.08
CA ALA A 161 -19.31 -11.21 23.72
C ALA A 161 -19.16 -11.98 25.03
#